data_66d4dde09ab49039ff1ba466694ff930
#
_entry.id   66d4dde09ab49039ff1ba466694ff930
#
_cell.length_a   1.000
_cell.length_b   1.000
_cell.length_c   1.000
_cell.angle_alpha   90.00
_cell.angle_beta   90.00
_cell.angle_gamma   90.00
#
_symmetry.space_group_name_H-M   'P 1'
#
loop_
_entity.id
_entity.type
_entity.pdbx_description
1 polymer ?
#
loop_
_entity_poly.entity_id
_entity_poly.type
_entity_poly.pdbx_seq_one_letter_code
_entity_poly.pdbx_strand_id
1 'polypeptide(L)'
;MKAKFLPFLLLAVLLQLNMFSYAREMKSLRQIKLSNTTKVEHRSIPISPIAFVESPMVSIDFLSPVNTVTIIIKDAETEEVVYTSTNLNVEKLNINLIGEKKGKYVLEIQLPTNTFTGEFELD
;
A
#
# COMPACT_ATOMS: atom_id res chain seq x y z
N MET A 1 -14.95 49.14 -17.21
CA MET A 1 -15.69 48.08 -16.50
C MET A 1 -15.33 46.66 -16.91
N LYS A 2 -14.94 46.44 -18.17
CA LYS A 2 -14.52 45.12 -18.61
C LYS A 2 -13.21 44.61 -17.96
N ALA A 3 -12.37 45.52 -17.48
CA ALA A 3 -11.10 45.18 -16.82
C ALA A 3 -11.27 44.56 -15.43
N LYS A 4 -12.41 44.74 -14.79
CA LYS A 4 -12.69 44.18 -13.46
C LYS A 4 -13.16 42.74 -13.49
N PHE A 5 -13.68 42.27 -14.62
CA PHE A 5 -14.16 40.92 -14.79
C PHE A 5 -13.04 39.90 -15.07
N LEU A 6 -12.01 40.35 -15.80
CA LEU A 6 -10.90 39.49 -16.19
C LEU A 6 -10.10 38.91 -15.00
N PRO A 7 -9.66 39.72 -14.00
CA PRO A 7 -8.93 39.17 -12.86
C PRO A 7 -9.79 38.28 -11.97
N PHE A 8 -11.09 38.53 -11.92
CA PHE A 8 -12.02 37.70 -11.15
C PHE A 8 -12.22 36.34 -11.78
N LEU A 9 -12.35 36.30 -13.09
CA LEU A 9 -12.48 35.06 -13.85
C LEU A 9 -11.20 34.24 -13.77
N LEU A 10 -10.04 34.87 -13.86
CA LEU A 10 -8.74 34.24 -13.74
C LEU A 10 -8.54 33.63 -12.35
N LEU A 11 -8.97 34.31 -11.31
CA LEU A 11 -8.90 33.82 -9.94
C LEU A 11 -9.77 32.60 -9.74
N ALA A 12 -10.97 32.57 -10.31
CA ALA A 12 -11.88 31.45 -10.24
C ALA A 12 -11.30 30.21 -10.95
N VAL A 13 -10.68 30.40 -12.10
CA VAL A 13 -10.02 29.30 -12.85
C VAL A 13 -8.83 28.77 -12.08
N LEU A 14 -8.04 29.64 -11.46
CA LEU A 14 -6.90 29.22 -10.64
C LEU A 14 -7.33 28.42 -9.41
N LEU A 15 -8.43 28.81 -8.77
CA LEU A 15 -8.99 28.07 -7.64
C LEU A 15 -9.46 26.69 -8.06
N GLN A 16 -10.08 26.56 -9.21
CA GLN A 16 -10.51 25.27 -9.74
C GLN A 16 -9.33 24.35 -10.06
N LEU A 17 -8.27 24.90 -10.62
CA LEU A 17 -7.05 24.13 -10.91
C LEU A 17 -6.38 23.64 -9.62
N ASN A 18 -6.38 24.46 -8.58
CA ASN A 18 -5.84 24.06 -7.28
C ASN A 18 -6.64 22.94 -6.64
N MET A 19 -7.95 22.96 -6.76
CA MET A 19 -8.81 21.87 -6.28
C MET A 19 -8.59 20.57 -7.04
N PHE A 20 -8.37 20.65 -8.34
CA PHE A 20 -8.04 19.48 -9.16
C PHE A 20 -6.70 18.86 -8.79
N SER A 21 -5.70 19.69 -8.57
CA SER A 21 -4.37 19.27 -8.14
C SER A 21 -4.43 18.60 -6.77
N TYR A 22 -5.20 19.18 -5.85
CA TYR A 22 -5.38 18.62 -4.51
C TYR A 22 -6.06 17.24 -4.56
N ALA A 23 -7.09 17.09 -5.42
CA ALA A 23 -7.79 15.82 -5.58
C ALA A 23 -6.90 14.73 -6.17
N ARG A 24 -5.93 15.09 -7.03
CA ARG A 24 -4.96 14.14 -7.58
C ARG A 24 -3.93 13.69 -6.55
N GLU A 25 -3.57 14.55 -5.62
CA GLU A 25 -2.61 14.22 -4.56
C GLU A 25 -3.22 13.32 -3.49
N MET A 26 -4.53 13.35 -3.34
CA MET A 26 -5.24 12.42 -2.46
C MET A 26 -5.40 11.08 -3.14
N LYS A 27 -4.32 10.32 -3.20
CA LYS A 27 -4.39 8.94 -3.68
C LYS A 27 -5.21 8.13 -2.70
N SER A 28 -6.20 7.42 -3.23
CA SER A 28 -7.07 6.60 -2.40
C SER A 28 -6.29 5.45 -1.76
N LEU A 29 -6.51 5.27 -0.48
CA LEU A 29 -6.04 4.12 0.26
C LEU A 29 -6.73 2.87 -0.28
N ARG A 30 -5.97 1.88 -0.71
CA ARG A 30 -6.51 0.64 -1.26
C ARG A 30 -6.10 -0.54 -0.40
N GLN A 31 -7.04 -1.40 -0.10
CA GLN A 31 -6.76 -2.61 0.65
C GLN A 31 -6.15 -3.68 -0.26
N ILE A 32 -5.09 -4.30 0.23
CA ILE A 32 -4.46 -5.43 -0.46
C ILE A 32 -5.17 -6.70 0.02
N LYS A 33 -5.75 -7.45 -0.90
CA LYS A 33 -6.39 -8.73 -0.57
C LYS A 33 -5.33 -9.78 -0.34
N LEU A 34 -5.25 -10.28 0.88
CA LEU A 34 -4.31 -11.31 1.26
C LEU A 34 -5.00 -12.67 1.28
N SER A 35 -4.34 -13.65 0.73
CA SER A 35 -4.78 -15.04 0.79
C SER A 35 -3.73 -15.89 1.49
N ASN A 36 -4.19 -16.81 2.33
CA ASN A 36 -3.31 -17.75 3.02
C ASN A 36 -2.87 -18.84 2.04
N THR A 37 -1.57 -18.89 1.77
CA THR A 37 -0.98 -19.86 0.86
C THR A 37 -0.53 -21.15 1.57
N THR A 38 -0.54 -21.13 2.90
CA THR A 38 -0.17 -22.30 3.69
C THR A 38 -1.40 -23.17 3.89
N LYS A 39 -1.29 -24.45 3.55
CA LYS A 39 -2.34 -25.43 3.88
C LYS A 39 -2.30 -25.68 5.37
N VAL A 40 -3.27 -25.11 6.10
CA VAL A 40 -3.37 -25.29 7.53
C VAL A 40 -4.37 -26.39 7.80
N GLU A 41 -3.91 -27.50 8.38
CA GLU A 41 -4.76 -28.60 8.83
C GLU A 41 -5.37 -28.32 10.21
N HIS A 42 -5.14 -27.15 10.77
CA HIS A 42 -5.60 -26.78 12.10
C HIS A 42 -7.02 -26.25 12.09
N ARG A 43 -7.75 -26.56 13.14
CA ARG A 43 -9.13 -26.13 13.32
C ARG A 43 -9.29 -24.64 13.59
N SER A 44 -8.21 -23.95 13.94
CA SER A 44 -8.24 -22.50 14.16
C SER A 44 -8.00 -21.77 12.85
N ILE A 45 -8.87 -20.82 12.53
CA ILE A 45 -8.67 -19.93 11.40
C ILE A 45 -7.60 -18.93 11.79
N PRO A 46 -6.45 -18.87 11.07
CA PRO A 46 -5.44 -17.86 11.40
C PRO A 46 -5.98 -16.46 11.16
N ILE A 47 -5.64 -15.54 12.06
CA ILE A 47 -6.01 -14.14 11.89
C ILE A 47 -5.19 -13.57 10.76
N SER A 48 -5.87 -13.17 9.68
CA SER A 48 -5.21 -12.54 8.53
C SER A 48 -4.81 -11.12 8.88
N PRO A 49 -3.56 -10.72 8.62
CA PRO A 49 -3.19 -9.32 8.72
C PRO A 49 -3.94 -8.50 7.68
N ILE A 50 -4.05 -7.21 7.94
CA ILE A 50 -4.70 -6.26 7.02
C ILE A 50 -3.60 -5.42 6.40
N ALA A 51 -3.56 -5.37 5.08
CA ALA A 51 -2.58 -4.59 4.35
C ALA A 51 -3.26 -3.56 3.46
N PHE A 52 -2.66 -2.38 3.40
CA PHE A 52 -3.12 -1.28 2.58
C PHE A 52 -1.96 -0.72 1.76
N VAL A 53 -2.26 -0.23 0.58
CA VAL A 53 -1.33 0.52 -0.23
C VAL A 53 -1.84 1.94 -0.43
N GLU A 54 -0.99 2.89 -0.16
CA GLU A 54 -1.18 4.32 -0.48
C GLU A 54 0.16 4.77 -1.08
N SER A 55 0.25 4.62 -2.40
CA SER A 55 1.52 4.79 -3.11
C SER A 55 2.31 6.01 -2.65
N PRO A 56 3.58 5.88 -2.33
CA PRO A 56 4.43 4.69 -2.43
C PRO A 56 4.48 3.85 -1.14
N MET A 57 3.57 4.07 -0.20
CA MET A 57 3.59 3.42 1.11
C MET A 57 2.73 2.17 1.15
N VAL A 58 3.25 1.12 1.77
CA VAL A 58 2.50 -0.09 2.11
C VAL A 58 2.43 -0.19 3.63
N SER A 59 1.23 -0.34 4.17
CA SER A 59 0.99 -0.45 5.60
C SER A 59 0.41 -1.82 5.91
N ILE A 60 0.93 -2.47 6.94
CA ILE A 60 0.47 -3.79 7.37
C ILE A 60 0.11 -3.72 8.85
N ASP A 61 -1.11 -4.14 9.19
CA ASP A 61 -1.57 -4.25 10.57
C ASP A 61 -1.80 -5.73 10.87
N PHE A 62 -1.06 -6.25 11.83
CA PHE A 62 -1.15 -7.65 12.24
C PHE A 62 -2.27 -7.90 13.24
N LEU A 63 -2.95 -6.84 13.71
CA LEU A 63 -4.04 -6.86 14.69
C LEU A 63 -3.63 -7.27 16.11
N SER A 64 -2.50 -7.95 16.24
CA SER A 64 -1.88 -8.30 17.51
C SER A 64 -0.38 -8.42 17.30
N PRO A 65 0.45 -8.23 18.32
CA PRO A 65 1.89 -8.37 18.17
C PRO A 65 2.29 -9.76 17.67
N VAL A 66 3.20 -9.81 16.69
CA VAL A 66 3.78 -11.07 16.20
C VAL A 66 5.26 -11.14 16.59
N ASN A 67 5.72 -12.34 16.94
CA ASN A 67 7.09 -12.53 17.41
C ASN A 67 8.09 -12.33 16.27
N THR A 68 7.82 -12.90 15.12
CA THR A 68 8.70 -12.83 13.97
C THR A 68 7.86 -12.78 12.69
N VAL A 69 8.21 -11.90 11.79
CA VAL A 69 7.59 -11.82 10.47
C VAL A 69 8.63 -11.44 9.44
N THR A 70 8.60 -12.10 8.29
CA THR A 70 9.41 -11.75 7.13
C THR A 70 8.49 -11.20 6.06
N ILE A 71 8.83 -10.02 5.56
CA ILE A 71 8.10 -9.35 4.48
C ILE A 71 8.95 -9.42 3.22
N ILE A 72 8.34 -9.85 2.13
CA ILE A 72 8.98 -9.89 0.81
C ILE A 72 8.05 -9.20 -0.17
N ILE A 73 8.58 -8.27 -0.94
CA ILE A 73 7.84 -7.62 -2.03
C ILE A 73 8.61 -7.89 -3.31
N LYS A 74 7.90 -8.44 -4.29
CA LYS A 74 8.46 -8.79 -5.59
C LYS A 74 7.73 -8.04 -6.69
N ASP A 75 8.45 -7.74 -7.78
CA ASP A 75 7.84 -7.30 -9.03
C ASP A 75 7.03 -8.48 -9.59
N ALA A 76 5.76 -8.25 -9.89
CA ALA A 76 4.87 -9.31 -10.36
C ALA A 76 5.24 -9.84 -11.75
N GLU A 77 5.91 -9.04 -12.57
CA GLU A 77 6.31 -9.42 -13.93
C GLU A 77 7.65 -10.14 -13.97
N THR A 78 8.65 -9.59 -13.26
CA THR A 78 10.02 -10.12 -13.29
C THR A 78 10.34 -11.06 -12.16
N GLU A 79 9.50 -11.10 -11.13
CA GLU A 79 9.71 -11.86 -9.89
C GLU A 79 10.93 -11.40 -9.10
N GLU A 80 11.49 -10.25 -9.45
CA GLU A 80 12.61 -9.66 -8.74
C GLU A 80 12.17 -9.14 -7.37
N VAL A 81 12.92 -9.50 -6.33
CA VAL A 81 12.67 -9.00 -4.98
C VAL A 81 13.12 -7.54 -4.89
N VAL A 82 12.17 -6.65 -4.61
CA VAL A 82 12.45 -5.21 -4.46
C VAL A 82 12.56 -4.80 -3.00
N TYR A 83 12.02 -5.60 -2.09
CA TYR A 83 12.07 -5.34 -0.66
C TYR A 83 12.01 -6.64 0.11
N THR A 84 12.83 -6.75 1.14
CA THR A 84 12.73 -7.85 2.11
C THR A 84 13.16 -7.35 3.48
N SER A 85 12.47 -7.80 4.51
CA SER A 85 12.84 -7.49 5.89
C SER A 85 12.32 -8.57 6.84
N THR A 86 13.04 -8.77 7.92
CA THR A 86 12.60 -9.61 9.02
C THR A 86 12.46 -8.73 10.26
N ASN A 87 11.30 -8.76 10.89
CA ASN A 87 10.96 -7.90 12.02
C ASN A 87 10.54 -8.75 13.21
N LEU A 88 10.92 -8.28 14.39
CA LEU A 88 10.64 -8.95 15.66
C LEU A 88 9.70 -8.11 16.50
N ASN A 89 8.75 -8.75 17.16
CA ASN A 89 7.81 -8.10 18.09
C ASN A 89 7.12 -6.89 17.47
N VAL A 90 6.46 -7.11 16.33
CA VAL A 90 5.83 -6.04 15.56
C VAL A 90 4.32 -6.22 15.52
N GLU A 91 3.59 -5.13 15.62
CA GLU A 91 2.14 -5.10 15.47
C GLU A 91 1.72 -4.40 14.17
N LYS A 92 2.46 -3.37 13.77
CA LYS A 92 2.22 -2.61 12.54
C LYS A 92 3.54 -2.32 11.84
N LEU A 93 3.50 -2.37 10.52
CA LEU A 93 4.65 -2.05 9.68
C LEU A 93 4.26 -1.06 8.60
N ASN A 94 5.15 -0.12 8.33
CA ASN A 94 5.05 0.79 7.19
C ASN A 94 6.27 0.60 6.32
N ILE A 95 6.03 0.32 5.04
CA ILE A 95 7.08 0.07 4.06
C ILE A 95 7.03 1.18 3.03
N ASN A 96 8.15 1.83 2.82
CA ASN A 96 8.27 2.91 1.83
C ASN A 96 8.93 2.37 0.57
N LEU A 97 8.17 2.37 -0.53
CA LEU A 97 8.65 1.91 -1.83
C LEU A 97 8.98 3.08 -2.75
N ILE A 98 9.41 4.20 -2.18
CA ILE A 98 9.85 5.36 -2.94
C ILE A 98 11.02 4.97 -3.83
N GLY A 99 10.99 5.39 -5.10
CA GLY A 99 12.03 5.02 -6.06
C GLY A 99 11.74 3.76 -6.85
N GLU A 100 10.76 2.96 -6.44
CA GLU A 100 10.33 1.81 -7.21
C GLU A 100 9.42 2.25 -8.36
N LYS A 101 9.55 1.58 -9.50
CA LYS A 101 8.74 1.90 -10.69
C LYS A 101 7.27 1.58 -10.46
N LYS A 102 6.41 2.25 -11.20
CA LYS A 102 4.97 1.96 -11.23
C LYS A 102 4.74 0.56 -11.81
N GLY A 103 3.76 -0.14 -11.30
CA GLY A 103 3.40 -1.45 -11.79
C GLY A 103 2.82 -2.35 -10.72
N LYS A 104 2.68 -3.62 -11.07
CA LYS A 104 2.14 -4.63 -10.16
C LYS A 104 3.23 -5.28 -9.33
N TYR A 105 2.93 -5.49 -8.07
CA TYR A 105 3.83 -6.11 -7.11
C TYR A 105 3.10 -7.19 -6.32
N VAL A 106 3.85 -8.13 -5.79
CA VAL A 106 3.34 -9.18 -4.91
C VAL A 106 3.91 -8.96 -3.52
N LEU A 107 3.03 -8.86 -2.54
CA LEU A 107 3.37 -8.80 -1.13
C LEU A 107 3.28 -10.19 -0.54
N GLU A 108 4.35 -10.65 0.10
CA GLU A 108 4.39 -11.92 0.82
C GLU A 108 4.70 -11.64 2.28
N ILE A 109 3.82 -12.12 3.16
CA ILE A 109 3.96 -11.99 4.61
C ILE A 109 4.17 -13.38 5.19
N GLN A 110 5.39 -13.67 5.63
CA GLN A 110 5.75 -14.97 6.18
C GLN A 110 5.72 -14.91 7.71
N LEU A 111 4.69 -15.47 8.29
CA LEU A 111 4.57 -15.67 9.73
C LEU A 111 5.08 -17.06 10.11
N PRO A 112 5.39 -17.33 11.39
CA PRO A 112 5.92 -18.63 11.80
C PRO A 112 5.05 -19.81 11.40
N THR A 113 3.73 -19.61 11.37
CA THR A 113 2.77 -20.70 11.08
C THR A 113 2.07 -20.56 9.74
N ASN A 114 2.06 -19.36 9.15
CA ASN A 114 1.27 -19.05 7.97
C ASN A 114 2.01 -18.10 7.05
N THR A 115 1.73 -18.21 5.76
CA THR A 115 2.20 -17.27 4.75
C THR A 115 0.99 -16.67 4.03
N PHE A 116 0.95 -15.35 3.94
CA PHE A 116 -0.08 -14.62 3.23
C PHE A 116 0.52 -13.93 2.01
N THR A 117 -0.20 -13.98 0.91
CA THR A 117 0.24 -13.34 -0.34
C THR A 117 -0.88 -12.46 -0.89
N GLY A 118 -0.51 -11.34 -1.47
CA GLY A 118 -1.47 -10.45 -2.12
C GLY A 118 -0.79 -9.64 -3.21
N GLU A 119 -1.56 -9.25 -4.20
CA GLU A 119 -1.09 -8.39 -5.27
C GLU A 119 -1.56 -6.96 -5.03
N PHE A 120 -0.73 -6.00 -5.39
CA PHE A 120 -1.06 -4.59 -5.31
C PHE A 120 -0.38 -3.85 -6.45
N GLU A 121 -0.84 -2.62 -6.68
CA GLU A 121 -0.32 -1.79 -7.76
C GLU A 121 0.25 -0.49 -7.18
N LEU A 122 1.45 -0.12 -7.63
CA LEU A 122 2.04 1.19 -7.35
C LEU A 122 1.71 2.12 -8.50
N ASP A 123 1.15 3.26 -8.16
CA ASP A 123 0.78 4.32 -9.12
C ASP A 123 1.89 5.36 -9.28
#